data_124ef1074171f22775b958f690f9095e
#
_entry.id   124ef1074171f22775b958f690f9095e
#
_cell.length_a   1.000
_cell.length_b   1.000
_cell.length_c   1.000
_cell.angle_alpha   90.00
_cell.angle_beta   90.00
_cell.angle_gamma   90.00
#
_symmetry.space_group_name_H-M   'P 1'
#
loop_
_entity.id
_entity.type
_entity.pdbx_description
1 polymer ?
#
loop_
_entity_poly.entity_id
_entity_poly.type
_entity_poly.pdbx_seq_one_letter_code
_entity_poly.pdbx_strand_id
1 'polypeptide(L)'
;MKNFKLSIMAMLLVGAAACNKTYNGTTPKSNSAPTANAGVSTDDAADMASGSLSLNSNGVANVANDVTLNAASVPNTHQACGIVKADTISRQSASGASVTYSYNLTYSFMLLCDTSNHPDSLSSSLIYSGSYSGPNISTTNSGSSIFTVGGLLASAPDFIINGEYKSAGSFKSKTDTAKNGSNNIDIVVKGLTLKKPGRAIVGGSATIAISGDVPKKGNFSYTGTIVFNNDGTATLTLNGTVYTINLYTGVKTRH
;
A
#
# COMPACT_ATOMS: atom_id res chain seq x y z
N MET A 1 -35.02 23.73 -49.06
CA MET A 1 -34.60 25.13 -49.27
C MET A 1 -34.24 25.75 -47.95
N LYS A 2 -32.98 25.93 -47.64
CA LYS A 2 -32.40 27.07 -46.91
C LYS A 2 -30.91 26.84 -46.76
N ASN A 3 -30.17 27.65 -47.47
CA ASN A 3 -28.71 27.69 -47.56
C ASN A 3 -28.12 28.10 -46.21
N PHE A 4 -27.07 27.41 -45.76
CA PHE A 4 -26.24 27.90 -44.66
C PHE A 4 -24.82 28.14 -45.16
N LYS A 5 -24.44 29.40 -45.05
CA LYS A 5 -23.25 30.02 -45.64
C LYS A 5 -21.99 29.58 -44.90
N LEU A 6 -21.01 29.20 -45.68
CA LEU A 6 -19.62 28.99 -45.30
C LEU A 6 -18.99 30.34 -44.89
N SER A 7 -18.53 30.47 -43.64
CA SER A 7 -17.65 31.57 -43.23
C SER A 7 -16.23 31.06 -43.07
N ILE A 8 -15.40 31.45 -44.00
CA ILE A 8 -13.93 31.23 -43.97
C ILE A 8 -13.36 32.27 -43.01
N MET A 9 -12.74 31.81 -41.93
CA MET A 9 -11.99 32.65 -41.01
C MET A 9 -10.50 32.43 -41.26
N ALA A 10 -9.84 33.47 -41.80
CA ALA A 10 -8.42 33.50 -42.06
C ALA A 10 -7.62 33.49 -40.76
N MET A 11 -6.70 32.54 -40.61
CA MET A 11 -5.77 32.46 -39.48
C MET A 11 -4.47 33.19 -39.85
N LEU A 12 -4.19 34.27 -39.13
CA LEU A 12 -2.92 35.00 -39.18
C LEU A 12 -1.80 34.14 -38.59
N LEU A 13 -0.79 33.84 -39.40
CA LEU A 13 0.50 33.29 -38.97
C LEU A 13 1.33 34.40 -38.31
N VAL A 14 1.50 34.32 -37.00
CA VAL A 14 2.52 35.12 -36.28
C VAL A 14 3.77 34.25 -36.15
N GLY A 15 4.82 34.64 -36.90
CA GLY A 15 6.14 34.01 -36.80
C GLY A 15 6.80 34.33 -35.47
N ALA A 16 7.05 33.32 -34.66
CA ALA A 16 7.90 33.41 -33.48
C ALA A 16 9.35 33.09 -33.89
N ALA A 17 10.22 34.10 -33.83
CA ALA A 17 11.67 33.93 -33.96
C ALA A 17 12.20 33.10 -32.82
N ALA A 18 12.64 31.86 -33.11
CA ALA A 18 13.33 31.01 -32.18
C ALA A 18 14.75 31.53 -31.94
N CYS A 19 15.00 32.14 -30.79
CA CYS A 19 16.35 32.33 -30.29
C CYS A 19 16.95 30.96 -29.97
N ASN A 20 17.85 30.47 -30.82
CA ASN A 20 18.74 29.34 -30.49
C ASN A 20 19.69 29.74 -29.37
N LYS A 21 19.30 29.48 -28.13
CA LYS A 21 20.24 29.41 -27.01
C LYS A 21 20.87 28.02 -27.05
N THR A 22 22.13 27.96 -27.48
CA THR A 22 22.97 26.77 -27.37
C THR A 22 23.03 26.38 -25.88
N TYR A 23 22.24 25.40 -25.52
CA TYR A 23 22.31 24.82 -24.16
C TYR A 23 23.52 23.87 -24.17
N ASN A 24 24.66 24.34 -23.61
CA ASN A 24 25.74 23.46 -23.27
C ASN A 24 25.18 22.44 -22.23
N GLY A 25 24.92 21.24 -22.72
CA GLY A 25 24.41 20.14 -21.92
C GLY A 25 25.43 19.69 -20.88
N THR A 26 25.43 20.35 -19.73
CA THR A 26 25.75 19.65 -18.50
C THR A 26 24.51 18.88 -18.10
N THR A 27 24.48 17.59 -18.44
CA THR A 27 23.58 16.64 -17.78
C THR A 27 23.64 16.93 -16.27
N PRO A 28 22.51 17.25 -15.61
CA PRO A 28 22.52 17.26 -14.16
C PRO A 28 22.85 15.84 -13.75
N LYS A 29 24.08 15.59 -13.29
CA LYS A 29 24.36 14.45 -12.45
C LYS A 29 23.36 14.57 -11.32
N SER A 30 22.38 13.69 -11.31
CA SER A 30 21.59 13.39 -10.11
C SER A 30 22.58 12.85 -9.07
N ASN A 31 23.30 13.75 -8.45
CA ASN A 31 23.88 13.52 -7.14
C ASN A 31 22.69 13.56 -6.18
N SER A 32 21.89 12.51 -6.13
CA SER A 32 21.22 12.17 -4.90
C SER A 32 22.35 11.84 -3.91
N ALA A 33 22.81 12.88 -3.21
CA ALA A 33 23.56 12.69 -1.98
C ALA A 33 22.77 11.66 -1.16
N PRO A 34 23.44 10.65 -0.56
CA PRO A 34 22.75 9.75 0.33
C PRO A 34 22.05 10.63 1.36
N THR A 35 20.74 10.61 1.36
CA THR A 35 19.93 11.37 2.30
C THR A 35 20.40 10.92 3.67
N ALA A 36 20.90 11.84 4.47
CA ALA A 36 21.30 11.54 5.85
C ALA A 36 20.05 10.90 6.49
N ASN A 37 20.11 9.62 6.83
CA ASN A 37 18.94 8.86 7.30
C ASN A 37 18.55 9.21 8.74
N ALA A 38 18.81 10.45 9.18
CA ALA A 38 18.38 11.01 10.47
C ALA A 38 18.63 10.08 11.68
N GLY A 39 19.65 9.18 11.58
CA GLY A 39 19.90 8.14 12.57
C GLY A 39 18.90 6.97 12.56
N VAL A 40 17.94 6.94 11.63
CA VAL A 40 17.08 5.78 11.37
C VAL A 40 17.87 4.80 10.51
N SER A 41 18.06 3.58 10.98
CA SER A 41 18.76 2.52 10.24
C SER A 41 17.82 1.78 9.29
N THR A 42 18.39 1.00 8.38
CA THR A 42 17.59 0.09 7.54
C THR A 42 16.81 -0.93 8.38
N ASP A 43 17.35 -1.32 9.54
CA ASP A 43 16.65 -2.20 10.49
C ASP A 43 15.44 -1.52 11.13
N ASP A 44 15.54 -0.23 11.50
CA ASP A 44 14.40 0.55 12.00
C ASP A 44 13.32 0.71 10.92
N ALA A 45 13.73 0.97 9.67
CA ALA A 45 12.81 1.04 8.54
C ALA A 45 12.12 -0.31 8.25
N ALA A 46 12.85 -1.42 8.39
CA ALA A 46 12.29 -2.75 8.26
C ALA A 46 11.30 -3.09 9.39
N ASP A 47 11.48 -2.57 10.62
CA ASP A 47 10.48 -2.67 11.70
C ASP A 47 9.19 -1.90 11.38
N MET A 48 9.31 -0.70 10.77
CA MET A 48 8.15 0.06 10.29
C MET A 48 7.40 -0.71 9.17
N ALA A 49 8.14 -1.27 8.20
CA ALA A 49 7.59 -2.10 7.14
C ALA A 49 6.86 -3.33 7.69
N SER A 50 7.44 -4.01 8.69
CA SER A 50 6.87 -5.22 9.31
C SER A 50 5.48 -4.95 9.89
N GLY A 51 5.29 -3.83 10.59
CA GLY A 51 3.99 -3.40 11.09
C GLY A 51 2.97 -3.14 9.98
N SER A 52 3.44 -2.60 8.84
CA SER A 52 2.56 -2.31 7.68
C SER A 52 2.29 -3.54 6.79
N LEU A 53 2.91 -4.68 7.06
CA LEU A 53 2.72 -5.92 6.30
C LEU A 53 1.93 -6.98 7.07
N SER A 54 2.00 -7.01 8.41
CA SER A 54 1.55 -8.18 9.19
C SER A 54 0.03 -8.24 9.41
N LEU A 55 -0.45 -9.46 9.70
CA LEU A 55 -1.82 -9.76 10.11
C LEU A 55 -2.13 -9.21 11.52
N ASN A 56 -1.16 -9.26 12.44
CA ASN A 56 -1.31 -8.76 13.82
C ASN A 56 -1.12 -7.24 13.91
N SER A 57 -1.53 -6.55 12.88
CA SER A 57 -1.64 -5.09 12.75
C SER A 57 -2.75 -4.80 11.75
N ASN A 58 -2.89 -3.57 11.30
CA ASN A 58 -3.70 -3.27 10.12
C ASN A 58 -2.83 -3.22 8.85
N GLY A 59 -1.90 -4.17 8.70
CA GLY A 59 -1.00 -4.26 7.56
C GLY A 59 -1.67 -4.87 6.31
N VAL A 60 -0.93 -4.85 5.20
CA VAL A 60 -1.38 -5.35 3.88
C VAL A 60 -1.97 -6.76 3.99
N ALA A 61 -1.34 -7.68 4.74
CA ALA A 61 -1.84 -9.05 4.88
C ALA A 61 -3.21 -9.11 5.58
N ASN A 62 -3.44 -8.25 6.60
CA ASN A 62 -4.74 -8.17 7.27
C ASN A 62 -5.81 -7.61 6.32
N VAL A 63 -5.53 -6.48 5.67
CA VAL A 63 -6.46 -5.86 4.72
C VAL A 63 -6.77 -6.81 3.57
N ALA A 64 -5.77 -7.52 3.03
CA ALA A 64 -5.96 -8.54 2.00
C ALA A 64 -6.90 -9.68 2.46
N ASN A 65 -6.75 -10.13 3.71
CA ASN A 65 -7.64 -11.13 4.29
C ASN A 65 -9.10 -10.62 4.39
N ASP A 66 -9.30 -9.37 4.80
CA ASP A 66 -10.63 -8.77 4.92
C ASP A 66 -11.32 -8.60 3.57
N VAL A 67 -10.61 -8.05 2.58
CA VAL A 67 -11.20 -7.81 1.26
C VAL A 67 -11.51 -9.12 0.54
N THR A 68 -10.69 -10.17 0.74
CA THR A 68 -10.97 -11.50 0.18
C THR A 68 -12.10 -12.23 0.93
N LEU A 69 -12.32 -11.95 2.22
CA LEU A 69 -13.51 -12.44 2.94
C LEU A 69 -14.79 -11.88 2.32
N ASN A 70 -14.82 -10.58 2.03
CA ASN A 70 -15.93 -9.95 1.33
C ASN A 70 -16.09 -10.49 -0.10
N ALA A 71 -14.98 -10.63 -0.84
CA ALA A 71 -14.99 -11.20 -2.18
C ALA A 71 -15.54 -12.64 -2.21
N ALA A 72 -15.23 -13.46 -1.22
CA ALA A 72 -15.76 -14.83 -1.09
C ALA A 72 -17.27 -14.87 -0.85
N SER A 73 -17.88 -13.82 -0.32
CA SER A 73 -19.32 -13.73 -0.08
C SER A 73 -20.13 -13.36 -1.34
N VAL A 74 -19.49 -12.74 -2.34
CA VAL A 74 -20.17 -12.20 -3.54
C VAL A 74 -21.04 -13.24 -4.26
N PRO A 75 -20.59 -14.48 -4.53
CA PRO A 75 -21.41 -15.47 -5.22
C PRO A 75 -22.72 -15.81 -4.49
N ASN A 76 -22.75 -15.67 -3.17
CA ASN A 76 -23.87 -16.07 -2.31
C ASN A 76 -24.81 -14.91 -1.95
N THR A 77 -24.41 -13.66 -2.20
CA THR A 77 -25.14 -12.48 -1.72
C THR A 77 -25.98 -11.79 -2.77
N HIS A 78 -25.92 -12.22 -4.03
CA HIS A 78 -26.60 -11.58 -5.17
C HIS A 78 -26.39 -10.06 -5.18
N GLN A 79 -25.17 -9.63 -4.86
CA GLN A 79 -24.83 -8.22 -4.79
C GLN A 79 -24.96 -7.56 -6.15
N ALA A 80 -25.72 -6.45 -6.21
CA ALA A 80 -25.85 -5.69 -7.44
C ALA A 80 -24.53 -4.98 -7.81
N CYS A 81 -24.22 -4.94 -9.09
CA CYS A 81 -23.06 -4.25 -9.65
C CYS A 81 -23.13 -2.74 -9.38
N GLY A 82 -22.00 -2.11 -9.12
CA GLY A 82 -21.88 -0.66 -8.92
C GLY A 82 -22.47 -0.12 -7.60
N ILE A 83 -23.05 -0.97 -6.77
CA ILE A 83 -23.58 -0.53 -5.47
C ILE A 83 -22.49 -0.58 -4.41
N VAL A 84 -22.29 0.54 -3.74
CA VAL A 84 -21.33 0.66 -2.63
C VAL A 84 -21.97 0.14 -1.34
N LYS A 85 -21.26 -0.76 -0.67
CA LYS A 85 -21.55 -1.20 0.70
C LYS A 85 -20.45 -0.70 1.61
N ALA A 86 -20.81 -0.07 2.73
CA ALA A 86 -19.87 0.38 3.75
C ALA A 86 -19.95 -0.52 4.99
N ASP A 87 -18.83 -0.71 5.66
CA ASP A 87 -18.71 -1.43 6.91
C ASP A 87 -17.69 -0.73 7.82
N THR A 88 -17.95 -0.73 9.13
CA THR A 88 -17.06 -0.14 10.14
C THR A 88 -16.74 -1.18 11.19
N ILE A 89 -15.44 -1.42 11.38
CA ILE A 89 -14.91 -2.46 12.25
C ILE A 89 -13.93 -1.82 13.23
N SER A 90 -14.07 -2.16 14.51
CA SER A 90 -13.04 -1.88 15.53
C SER A 90 -12.33 -3.17 15.86
N ARG A 91 -11.00 -3.14 15.87
CA ARG A 91 -10.15 -4.30 16.19
C ARG A 91 -9.12 -3.94 17.21
N GLN A 92 -8.87 -4.89 18.10
CA GLN A 92 -7.80 -4.79 19.08
C GLN A 92 -7.18 -6.17 19.33
N SER A 93 -5.92 -6.17 19.74
CA SER A 93 -5.26 -7.39 20.20
C SER A 93 -5.89 -7.93 21.49
N ALA A 94 -5.72 -9.23 21.71
CA ALA A 94 -6.08 -9.83 23.00
C ALA A 94 -5.27 -9.20 24.15
N SER A 95 -5.85 -9.18 25.34
CA SER A 95 -5.13 -8.75 26.55
C SER A 95 -3.91 -9.63 26.80
N GLY A 96 -2.76 -9.03 27.09
CA GLY A 96 -1.50 -9.74 27.34
C GLY A 96 -0.76 -10.23 26.10
N ALA A 97 -1.22 -9.89 24.89
CA ALA A 97 -0.50 -10.21 23.66
C ALA A 97 0.87 -9.50 23.61
N SER A 98 1.89 -10.19 23.11
CA SER A 98 3.25 -9.64 22.93
C SER A 98 3.31 -8.53 21.87
N VAL A 99 2.43 -8.61 20.88
CA VAL A 99 2.17 -7.57 19.89
C VAL A 99 0.78 -7.02 20.15
N THR A 100 0.67 -5.71 20.37
CA THR A 100 -0.61 -5.07 20.62
C THR A 100 -0.99 -4.10 19.54
N TYR A 101 -2.28 -4.02 19.25
CA TYR A 101 -2.84 -3.08 18.28
C TYR A 101 -4.27 -2.70 18.63
N SER A 102 -4.68 -1.53 18.18
CA SER A 102 -6.06 -1.06 18.26
C SER A 102 -6.34 -0.17 17.06
N TYR A 103 -7.34 -0.54 16.25
CA TYR A 103 -7.69 0.16 15.00
C TYR A 103 -9.20 0.32 14.84
N ASN A 104 -9.58 1.49 14.32
CA ASN A 104 -10.91 1.73 13.74
C ASN A 104 -10.76 1.73 12.22
N LEU A 105 -11.60 0.97 11.54
CA LEU A 105 -11.53 0.64 10.12
C LEU A 105 -12.88 0.96 9.48
N THR A 106 -12.88 1.77 8.44
CA THR A 106 -14.08 2.02 7.63
C THR A 106 -13.81 1.55 6.20
N TYR A 107 -14.49 0.48 5.82
CA TYR A 107 -14.44 -0.10 4.49
C TYR A 107 -15.58 0.39 3.61
N SER A 108 -15.30 0.48 2.31
CA SER A 108 -16.32 0.57 1.27
C SER A 108 -16.00 -0.48 0.20
N PHE A 109 -17.01 -1.25 -0.19
CA PHE A 109 -16.92 -2.32 -1.19
C PHE A 109 -17.87 -2.04 -2.33
N MET A 110 -17.42 -2.23 -3.57
CA MET A 110 -18.24 -2.11 -4.77
C MET A 110 -17.93 -3.26 -5.72
N LEU A 111 -18.96 -4.04 -6.07
CA LEU A 111 -18.84 -5.08 -7.09
C LEU A 111 -18.77 -4.43 -8.47
N LEU A 112 -17.72 -4.72 -9.21
CA LEU A 112 -17.55 -4.36 -10.60
C LEU A 112 -17.95 -5.57 -11.46
N CYS A 113 -18.69 -5.31 -12.53
CA CYS A 113 -19.16 -6.34 -13.44
C CYS A 113 -18.68 -6.10 -14.85
N ASP A 114 -18.66 -7.16 -15.64
CA ASP A 114 -18.40 -7.10 -17.07
C ASP A 114 -19.58 -6.51 -17.86
N THR A 115 -19.44 -6.39 -19.16
CA THR A 115 -20.48 -5.88 -20.07
C THR A 115 -21.74 -6.74 -20.12
N SER A 116 -21.66 -7.99 -19.67
CA SER A 116 -22.77 -8.95 -19.57
C SER A 116 -23.40 -8.98 -18.18
N ASN A 117 -23.00 -8.04 -17.31
CA ASN A 117 -23.45 -7.91 -15.91
C ASN A 117 -23.08 -9.11 -15.02
N HIS A 118 -21.97 -9.81 -15.35
CA HIS A 118 -21.40 -10.83 -14.48
C HIS A 118 -20.34 -10.24 -13.56
N PRO A 119 -20.21 -10.74 -12.30
CA PRO A 119 -19.16 -10.36 -11.39
C PRO A 119 -17.77 -10.52 -12.01
N ASP A 120 -17.00 -9.43 -12.09
CA ASP A 120 -15.62 -9.40 -12.61
C ASP A 120 -14.62 -9.23 -11.47
N SER A 121 -14.76 -8.15 -10.71
CA SER A 121 -13.87 -7.83 -9.61
C SER A 121 -14.59 -7.08 -8.48
N LEU A 122 -13.99 -7.09 -7.28
CA LEU A 122 -14.45 -6.30 -6.13
C LEU A 122 -13.48 -5.15 -5.89
N SER A 123 -13.96 -3.92 -6.02
CA SER A 123 -13.23 -2.73 -5.58
C SER A 123 -13.44 -2.53 -4.10
N SER A 124 -12.37 -2.30 -3.35
CA SER A 124 -12.39 -2.01 -1.92
C SER A 124 -11.60 -0.74 -1.63
N SER A 125 -12.16 0.15 -0.84
CA SER A 125 -11.41 1.23 -0.21
C SER A 125 -11.51 1.09 1.31
N LEU A 126 -10.43 1.45 2.00
CA LEU A 126 -10.33 1.47 3.45
C LEU A 126 -9.79 2.82 3.90
N ILE A 127 -10.37 3.37 4.95
CA ILE A 127 -9.79 4.44 5.76
C ILE A 127 -9.65 3.90 7.18
N TYR A 128 -8.51 4.14 7.80
CA TYR A 128 -8.26 3.63 9.14
C TYR A 128 -7.48 4.60 10.01
N SER A 129 -7.59 4.42 11.33
CA SER A 129 -6.73 5.06 12.33
C SER A 129 -6.53 4.13 13.52
N GLY A 130 -5.37 4.21 14.16
CA GLY A 130 -5.09 3.38 15.31
C GLY A 130 -3.65 3.38 15.76
N SER A 131 -3.28 2.33 16.49
CA SER A 131 -1.95 2.15 17.04
C SER A 131 -1.50 0.69 16.92
N TYR A 132 -0.19 0.52 16.83
CA TYR A 132 0.49 -0.75 16.80
C TYR A 132 1.71 -0.70 17.72
N SER A 133 1.99 -1.79 18.42
CA SER A 133 3.16 -1.94 19.28
C SER A 133 3.74 -3.35 19.11
N GLY A 134 4.73 -3.43 18.22
CA GLY A 134 5.53 -4.62 17.96
C GLY A 134 6.73 -4.75 18.90
N PRO A 135 7.64 -5.71 18.64
CA PRO A 135 8.80 -5.96 19.50
C PRO A 135 9.74 -4.74 19.64
N ASN A 136 10.06 -4.08 18.55
CA ASN A 136 11.10 -3.05 18.49
C ASN A 136 10.55 -1.62 18.31
N ILE A 137 9.28 -1.50 17.87
CA ILE A 137 8.69 -0.21 17.50
C ILE A 137 7.24 -0.13 17.95
N SER A 138 6.79 1.06 18.30
CA SER A 138 5.38 1.40 18.45
C SER A 138 5.03 2.55 17.50
N THR A 139 3.81 2.52 16.93
CA THR A 139 3.30 3.53 16.00
C THR A 139 1.90 3.95 16.37
N THR A 140 1.57 5.22 16.09
CA THR A 140 0.20 5.70 16.04
C THR A 140 0.03 6.29 14.65
N ASN A 141 -0.90 5.74 13.88
CA ASN A 141 -1.01 6.04 12.47
C ASN A 141 -2.47 6.10 11.99
N SER A 142 -2.64 6.76 10.88
CA SER A 142 -3.84 6.71 10.05
C SER A 142 -3.43 6.41 8.61
N GLY A 143 -4.37 5.96 7.81
CA GLY A 143 -4.05 5.66 6.42
C GLY A 143 -5.26 5.21 5.63
N SER A 144 -4.96 4.72 4.43
CA SER A 144 -5.96 4.24 3.50
C SER A 144 -5.41 3.09 2.67
N SER A 145 -6.30 2.30 2.09
CA SER A 145 -5.96 1.42 0.98
C SER A 145 -7.03 1.45 -0.08
N ILE A 146 -6.63 1.19 -1.32
CA ILE A 146 -7.52 0.96 -2.45
C ILE A 146 -7.06 -0.33 -3.11
N PHE A 147 -7.88 -1.38 -3.01
CA PHE A 147 -7.59 -2.68 -3.60
C PHE A 147 -8.67 -3.11 -4.58
N THR A 148 -8.24 -3.76 -5.66
CA THR A 148 -9.11 -4.49 -6.57
C THR A 148 -8.82 -5.98 -6.42
N VAL A 149 -9.87 -6.75 -6.18
CA VAL A 149 -9.81 -8.20 -5.97
C VAL A 149 -10.46 -8.90 -7.16
N GLY A 150 -9.66 -9.62 -7.92
CA GLY A 150 -10.11 -10.51 -8.98
C GLY A 150 -10.26 -11.95 -8.49
N GLY A 151 -10.66 -12.84 -9.42
CA GLY A 151 -10.84 -14.25 -9.12
C GLY A 151 -12.13 -14.54 -8.33
N LEU A 152 -13.21 -13.79 -8.56
CA LEU A 152 -14.46 -13.92 -7.82
C LEU A 152 -15.20 -15.22 -8.12
N LEU A 153 -15.05 -15.78 -9.33
CA LEU A 153 -15.73 -17.00 -9.73
C LEU A 153 -15.37 -18.17 -8.80
N ALA A 154 -16.34 -19.01 -8.50
CA ALA A 154 -16.13 -20.21 -7.66
C ALA A 154 -15.10 -21.18 -8.26
N SER A 155 -14.97 -21.23 -9.59
CA SER A 155 -13.98 -22.03 -10.31
C SER A 155 -12.56 -21.47 -10.27
N ALA A 156 -12.37 -20.20 -9.94
CA ALA A 156 -11.04 -19.61 -9.81
C ALA A 156 -10.36 -20.14 -8.53
N PRO A 157 -9.13 -20.67 -8.62
CA PRO A 157 -8.46 -21.28 -7.47
C PRO A 157 -8.00 -20.26 -6.43
N ASP A 158 -7.81 -19.02 -6.84
CA ASP A 158 -7.21 -17.98 -6.03
C ASP A 158 -7.96 -16.66 -6.17
N PHE A 159 -7.82 -15.79 -5.16
CA PHE A 159 -8.05 -14.35 -5.27
C PHE A 159 -6.75 -13.66 -5.67
N ILE A 160 -6.84 -12.62 -6.52
CA ILE A 160 -5.70 -11.81 -6.96
C ILE A 160 -5.97 -10.36 -6.60
N ILE A 161 -5.09 -9.76 -5.81
CA ILE A 161 -5.22 -8.39 -5.32
C ILE A 161 -4.16 -7.49 -5.94
N ASN A 162 -4.61 -6.34 -6.43
CA ASN A 162 -3.77 -5.24 -6.86
C ASN A 162 -4.23 -3.95 -6.19
N GLY A 163 -3.32 -3.00 -5.97
CA GLY A 163 -3.67 -1.69 -5.44
C GLY A 163 -2.61 -1.09 -4.55
N GLU A 164 -3.03 -0.19 -3.68
CA GLU A 164 -2.15 0.64 -2.87
C GLU A 164 -2.59 0.64 -1.41
N TYR A 165 -1.61 0.65 -0.51
CA TYR A 165 -1.77 0.82 0.93
C TYR A 165 -0.88 1.96 1.40
N LYS A 166 -1.47 2.92 2.12
CA LYS A 166 -0.78 4.09 2.69
C LYS A 166 -0.98 4.17 4.19
N SER A 167 0.09 4.57 4.86
CA SER A 167 0.10 4.82 6.30
C SER A 167 0.91 6.07 6.59
N ALA A 168 0.41 6.91 7.46
CA ALA A 168 1.11 8.10 7.96
C ALA A 168 0.89 8.25 9.46
N GLY A 169 1.94 8.63 10.19
CA GLY A 169 1.82 8.81 11.63
C GLY A 169 3.12 9.07 12.34
N SER A 170 3.16 8.68 13.61
CA SER A 170 4.35 8.76 14.45
C SER A 170 4.86 7.39 14.83
N PHE A 171 6.15 7.29 15.05
CA PHE A 171 6.80 6.09 15.57
C PHE A 171 7.67 6.39 16.78
N LYS A 172 7.86 5.37 17.61
CA LYS A 172 8.82 5.36 18.72
C LYS A 172 9.57 4.03 18.70
N SER A 173 10.89 4.09 18.64
CA SER A 173 11.73 2.91 18.83
C SER A 173 11.69 2.49 20.31
N LYS A 174 11.64 1.19 20.57
CA LYS A 174 11.74 0.60 21.90
C LYS A 174 13.18 0.29 22.28
N THR A 175 14.07 0.20 21.30
CA THR A 175 15.49 -0.11 21.50
C THR A 175 16.35 1.16 21.63
N ASP A 176 15.89 2.29 21.10
CA ASP A 176 16.59 3.57 21.18
C ASP A 176 15.56 4.72 21.30
N THR A 177 15.37 5.20 22.53
CA THR A 177 14.38 6.24 22.84
C THR A 177 14.65 7.58 22.15
N ALA A 178 15.87 7.81 21.63
CA ALA A 178 16.22 8.99 20.83
C ALA A 178 15.70 8.89 19.36
N LYS A 179 15.18 7.73 18.96
CA LYS A 179 14.57 7.47 17.65
C LYS A 179 13.05 7.47 17.76
N ASN A 180 12.48 8.67 17.75
CA ASN A 180 11.04 8.89 17.64
C ASN A 180 10.78 10.00 16.64
N GLY A 181 9.68 9.93 15.91
CA GLY A 181 9.40 10.89 14.84
C GLY A 181 8.12 10.59 14.09
N SER A 182 8.02 11.16 12.90
CA SER A 182 6.95 10.85 11.95
C SER A 182 7.42 9.87 10.89
N ASN A 183 6.48 9.10 10.35
CA ASN A 183 6.72 8.25 9.20
C ASN A 183 5.54 8.26 8.23
N ASN A 184 5.86 8.07 6.95
CA ASN A 184 4.92 7.79 5.87
C ASN A 184 5.38 6.50 5.19
N ILE A 185 4.43 5.61 4.92
CA ILE A 185 4.66 4.34 4.24
C ILE A 185 3.69 4.24 3.08
N ASP A 186 4.21 3.93 1.91
CA ASP A 186 3.44 3.69 0.69
C ASP A 186 3.83 2.33 0.13
N ILE A 187 2.85 1.43 -0.05
CA ILE A 187 3.04 0.08 -0.56
C ILE A 187 2.13 -0.11 -1.75
N VAL A 188 2.73 -0.33 -2.93
CA VAL A 188 1.98 -0.65 -4.16
C VAL A 188 2.05 -2.15 -4.39
N VAL A 189 0.91 -2.81 -4.24
CA VAL A 189 0.74 -4.27 -4.32
C VAL A 189 0.42 -4.68 -5.75
N LYS A 190 1.10 -5.73 -6.22
CA LYS A 190 0.92 -6.30 -7.55
C LYS A 190 0.79 -7.82 -7.49
N GLY A 191 -0.38 -8.33 -7.89
CA GLY A 191 -0.65 -9.75 -8.01
C GLY A 191 -0.55 -10.52 -6.68
N LEU A 192 -0.89 -9.89 -5.54
CA LEU A 192 -0.95 -10.60 -4.27
C LEU A 192 -2.03 -11.68 -4.35
N THR A 193 -1.59 -12.92 -4.22
CA THR A 193 -2.42 -14.11 -4.48
C THR A 193 -2.76 -14.80 -3.17
N LEU A 194 -4.06 -15.00 -2.92
CA LEU A 194 -4.59 -15.72 -1.76
C LEU A 194 -5.38 -16.94 -2.20
N LYS A 195 -4.98 -18.11 -1.71
CA LYS A 195 -5.57 -19.39 -2.08
C LYS A 195 -6.99 -19.58 -1.53
N LYS A 196 -7.91 -20.04 -2.36
CA LYS A 196 -9.24 -20.43 -1.91
C LYS A 196 -9.27 -21.88 -1.38
N PRO A 197 -10.12 -22.17 -0.38
CA PRO A 197 -10.97 -21.25 0.39
C PRO A 197 -10.25 -20.60 1.57
N GLY A 198 -9.04 -21.05 1.94
CA GLY A 198 -8.36 -20.72 3.21
C GLY A 198 -7.76 -19.31 3.27
N ARG A 199 -7.65 -18.60 2.15
CA ARG A 199 -7.07 -17.25 2.03
C ARG A 199 -5.61 -17.15 2.51
N ALA A 200 -4.87 -18.25 2.46
CA ALA A 200 -3.43 -18.22 2.67
C ALA A 200 -2.75 -17.42 1.54
N ILE A 201 -1.85 -16.54 1.89
CA ILE A 201 -1.01 -15.83 0.92
C ILE A 201 -0.03 -16.84 0.32
N VAL A 202 -0.02 -16.96 -1.00
CA VAL A 202 0.80 -17.92 -1.74
C VAL A 202 1.75 -17.27 -2.74
N GLY A 203 1.67 -15.96 -2.94
CA GLY A 203 2.56 -15.24 -3.85
C GLY A 203 2.16 -13.79 -4.06
N GLY A 204 2.92 -13.12 -4.91
CA GLY A 204 2.73 -11.73 -5.28
C GLY A 204 3.94 -10.87 -4.94
N SER A 205 3.87 -9.60 -5.32
CA SER A 205 4.96 -8.66 -5.06
C SER A 205 4.41 -7.28 -4.71
N ALA A 206 5.26 -6.44 -4.13
CA ALA A 206 4.96 -5.02 -3.93
C ALA A 206 6.24 -4.18 -4.01
N THR A 207 6.08 -2.90 -4.25
CA THR A 207 7.10 -1.89 -3.95
C THR A 207 6.74 -1.17 -2.66
N ILE A 208 7.76 -0.69 -1.95
CA ILE A 208 7.57 0.06 -0.71
C ILE A 208 8.44 1.32 -0.73
N ALA A 209 7.85 2.42 -0.28
CA ALA A 209 8.55 3.64 0.07
C ALA A 209 8.25 4.00 1.52
N ILE A 210 9.29 4.31 2.30
CA ILE A 210 9.21 4.72 3.70
C ILE A 210 9.94 6.04 3.82
N SER A 211 9.30 7.06 4.35
CA SER A 211 9.92 8.35 4.60
C SER A 211 9.45 8.93 5.94
N GLY A 212 10.17 9.89 6.45
CA GLY A 212 9.78 10.53 7.70
C GLY A 212 10.81 11.53 8.21
N ASP A 213 10.58 11.99 9.42
CA ASP A 213 11.44 12.95 10.12
C ASP A 213 11.67 12.51 11.57
N VAL A 214 12.91 12.68 12.03
CA VAL A 214 13.28 12.56 13.44
C VAL A 214 13.64 13.95 13.93
N PRO A 215 12.92 14.54 14.91
CA PRO A 215 13.15 15.88 15.41
C PRO A 215 14.62 16.12 15.77
N LYS A 216 15.18 17.21 15.28
CA LYS A 216 16.58 17.62 15.45
C LYS A 216 17.63 16.76 14.73
N LYS A 217 17.24 15.66 14.08
CA LYS A 217 18.12 14.78 13.30
C LYS A 217 17.84 14.87 11.80
N GLY A 218 16.63 15.31 11.40
CA GLY A 218 16.23 15.52 9.99
C GLY A 218 15.46 14.35 9.38
N ASN A 219 15.37 14.36 8.06
CA ASN A 219 14.55 13.43 7.29
C ASN A 219 15.28 12.11 7.02
N PHE A 220 14.49 11.06 6.82
CA PHE A 220 14.97 9.77 6.29
C PHE A 220 14.08 9.30 5.15
N SER A 221 14.64 8.45 4.27
CA SER A 221 13.91 7.85 3.16
C SER A 221 14.51 6.50 2.80
N TYR A 222 13.65 5.50 2.62
CA TYR A 222 13.96 4.16 2.17
C TYR A 222 13.02 3.73 1.08
N THR A 223 13.54 3.01 0.09
CA THR A 223 12.73 2.35 -0.95
C THR A 223 13.11 0.88 -1.04
N GLY A 224 12.18 0.07 -1.50
CA GLY A 224 12.45 -1.35 -1.60
C GLY A 224 11.37 -2.13 -2.34
N THR A 225 11.56 -3.44 -2.30
CA THR A 225 10.65 -4.42 -2.90
C THR A 225 10.24 -5.46 -1.87
N ILE A 226 9.06 -6.00 -2.06
CA ILE A 226 8.49 -7.06 -1.24
C ILE A 226 8.10 -8.20 -2.17
N VAL A 227 8.46 -9.42 -1.80
CA VAL A 227 7.99 -10.66 -2.43
C VAL A 227 7.24 -11.46 -1.38
N PHE A 228 5.96 -11.74 -1.62
CA PHE A 228 5.14 -12.57 -0.73
C PHE A 228 5.43 -14.04 -1.02
N ASN A 229 5.80 -14.79 0.00
CA ASN A 229 6.17 -16.19 -0.10
C ASN A 229 4.98 -17.12 0.20
N ASN A 230 5.09 -18.39 -0.23
CA ASN A 230 4.05 -19.40 0.01
C ASN A 230 4.25 -20.14 1.36
N ASP A 231 4.80 -19.47 2.36
CA ASP A 231 5.10 -20.04 3.68
C ASP A 231 4.66 -19.14 4.85
N GLY A 232 3.83 -18.12 4.55
CA GLY A 232 3.39 -17.14 5.53
C GLY A 232 4.44 -16.07 5.84
N THR A 233 5.46 -15.94 5.01
CA THR A 233 6.49 -14.90 5.10
C THR A 233 6.48 -13.97 3.89
N ALA A 234 7.20 -12.85 4.01
CA ALA A 234 7.56 -12.00 2.89
C ALA A 234 9.05 -11.67 2.93
N THR A 235 9.68 -11.64 1.77
CA THR A 235 11.04 -11.15 1.58
C THR A 235 10.99 -9.66 1.29
N LEU A 236 11.54 -8.85 2.18
CA LEU A 236 11.67 -7.40 2.04
C LEU A 236 13.12 -7.07 1.70
N THR A 237 13.33 -6.32 0.62
CA THR A 237 14.64 -5.75 0.29
C THR A 237 14.56 -4.23 0.41
N LEU A 238 15.26 -3.63 1.36
CA LEU A 238 15.36 -2.18 1.55
C LEU A 238 16.79 -1.71 1.28
N ASN A 239 16.96 -0.82 0.32
CA ASN A 239 18.29 -0.28 -0.06
C ASN A 239 19.39 -1.38 -0.16
N GLY A 240 19.02 -2.55 -0.69
CA GLY A 240 19.94 -3.70 -0.87
C GLY A 240 20.08 -4.62 0.36
N THR A 241 19.54 -4.27 1.53
CA THR A 241 19.50 -5.16 2.69
C THR A 241 18.25 -6.03 2.63
N VAL A 242 18.43 -7.35 2.83
CA VAL A 242 17.35 -8.34 2.74
C VAL A 242 16.87 -8.76 4.12
N TYR A 243 15.54 -8.85 4.27
CA TYR A 243 14.86 -9.31 5.48
C TYR A 243 13.79 -10.34 5.12
N THR A 244 13.61 -11.34 5.96
CA THR A 244 12.39 -12.17 5.97
C THR A 244 11.45 -11.65 7.07
N ILE A 245 10.21 -11.37 6.71
CA ILE A 245 9.16 -10.91 7.62
C ILE A 245 8.11 -12.00 7.76
N ASN A 246 7.84 -12.42 8.98
CA ASN A 246 6.72 -13.29 9.27
C ASN A 246 5.41 -12.48 9.17
N LEU A 247 4.54 -12.82 8.24
CA LEU A 247 3.30 -12.06 7.98
C LEU A 247 2.25 -12.20 9.10
N TYR A 248 2.34 -13.20 9.96
CA TYR A 248 1.44 -13.33 11.11
C TYR A 248 1.87 -12.45 12.29
N THR A 249 3.17 -12.47 12.61
CA THR A 249 3.68 -11.84 13.84
C THR A 249 4.34 -10.48 13.61
N GLY A 250 4.72 -10.16 12.39
CA GLY A 250 5.52 -8.98 12.08
C GLY A 250 6.98 -9.10 12.55
N VAL A 251 7.42 -10.27 12.99
CA VAL A 251 8.84 -10.51 13.35
C VAL A 251 9.68 -10.54 12.07
N LYS A 252 10.79 -9.79 12.08
CA LYS A 252 11.75 -9.78 10.97
C LYS A 252 13.03 -10.52 11.32
N THR A 253 13.65 -11.11 10.32
CA THR A 253 15.01 -11.68 10.38
C THR A 253 15.84 -11.05 9.27
N ARG A 254 17.01 -10.53 9.58
CA ARG A 254 17.97 -9.97 8.61
C ARG A 254 18.87 -11.05 8.04
N HIS A 255 19.21 -10.95 6.75
CA HIS A 255 20.13 -11.86 6.04
C HIS A 255 21.42 -11.14 5.64
#